data_980077dc50ae518d66196e6da49e49a5
#
_entry.id   980077dc50ae518d66196e6da49e49a5
#
_cell.length_a   1.000
_cell.length_b   1.000
_cell.length_c   1.000
_cell.angle_alpha   90.00
_cell.angle_beta   90.00
_cell.angle_gamma   90.00
#
_symmetry.space_group_name_H-M   'P 1'
#
loop_
_entity.id
_entity.type
_entity.pdbx_description
1 polymer ?
#
loop_
_entity_poly.entity_id
_entity_poly.type
_entity_poly.pdbx_seq_one_letter_code
_entity_poly.pdbx_strand_id
1 'polypeptide(L)'
;MSTEEDQVRRRRWPVIAGLLVILIVLGGGLTVWLSAGSTNSHRGPEGVLIFNVPDLASSSSTLHGSSVDGITCRTIAKESVKYHVHVHVAIYVEGQMRRLPAGIGITQPQLVVHDSAGVFKDVGLYDCLYWLHTHVADGIIHVEAPAKQSFTLGQFFDIWNKPLGPNQVGPAKGKVVVFENGKQLDGNPRSTPLIPHASIQIDVGNPVVPFLRFIFKVTGGCGQGTTGCTVKKS
;
A
#
# COMPACT_ATOMS: atom_id res chain seq x y z
N MET A 1 -16.51 -58.70 -33.67
CA MET A 1 -15.69 -57.53 -34.08
C MET A 1 -15.85 -56.54 -32.95
N SER A 2 -14.85 -56.54 -32.10
CA SER A 2 -14.78 -55.76 -30.84
C SER A 2 -14.23 -54.38 -31.14
N THR A 3 -14.93 -53.38 -30.70
CA THR A 3 -14.42 -52.00 -30.63
C THR A 3 -13.93 -51.75 -29.21
N GLU A 4 -12.64 -51.51 -29.15
CA GLU A 4 -11.86 -51.22 -27.96
C GLU A 4 -12.08 -49.75 -27.56
N GLU A 5 -12.71 -49.49 -26.39
CA GLU A 5 -12.88 -48.16 -25.80
C GLU A 5 -11.58 -47.78 -25.10
N ASP A 6 -10.95 -46.77 -25.62
CA ASP A 6 -9.73 -46.18 -25.09
C ASP A 6 -10.06 -45.38 -23.80
N GLN A 7 -9.72 -45.92 -22.63
CA GLN A 7 -9.88 -45.35 -21.31
C GLN A 7 -8.79 -44.30 -21.05
N VAL A 8 -9.09 -43.03 -21.30
CA VAL A 8 -8.22 -41.92 -20.91
C VAL A 8 -8.23 -41.82 -19.37
N ARG A 9 -7.16 -42.40 -18.80
CA ARG A 9 -6.86 -42.40 -17.36
C ARG A 9 -6.49 -40.98 -16.90
N ARG A 10 -7.46 -40.19 -16.40
CA ARG A 10 -7.22 -38.91 -15.72
C ARG A 10 -6.39 -39.16 -14.46
N ARG A 11 -5.12 -38.80 -14.52
CA ARG A 11 -4.18 -38.82 -13.38
C ARG A 11 -4.58 -37.70 -12.40
N ARG A 12 -5.32 -38.05 -11.35
CA ARG A 12 -5.60 -37.16 -10.23
C ARG A 12 -4.32 -37.00 -9.42
N TRP A 13 -3.80 -35.79 -9.35
CA TRP A 13 -2.72 -35.45 -8.44
C TRP A 13 -3.30 -35.36 -7.02
N PRO A 14 -2.65 -35.94 -6.01
CA PRO A 14 -3.12 -35.83 -4.64
C PRO A 14 -2.92 -34.38 -4.18
N VAL A 15 -3.99 -33.79 -3.69
CA VAL A 15 -3.94 -32.57 -2.89
C VAL A 15 -3.20 -32.93 -1.61
N ILE A 16 -1.96 -32.45 -1.46
CA ILE A 16 -1.20 -32.61 -0.22
C ILE A 16 -1.89 -31.69 0.81
N ALA A 17 -2.81 -32.28 1.57
CA ALA A 17 -3.32 -31.67 2.78
C ALA A 17 -2.15 -31.61 3.77
N GLY A 18 -1.74 -30.38 4.14
CA GLY A 18 -0.68 -30.15 5.10
C GLY A 18 -0.96 -30.85 6.41
N LEU A 19 -0.08 -31.75 6.79
CA LEU A 19 -0.10 -32.47 8.07
C LEU A 19 0.03 -31.46 9.21
N LEU A 20 -1.00 -31.38 10.03
CA LEU A 20 -1.00 -30.68 11.30
C LEU A 20 -0.20 -31.54 12.29
N VAL A 21 1.05 -31.19 12.56
CA VAL A 21 1.82 -31.84 13.61
C VAL A 21 1.44 -31.21 14.95
N ILE A 22 0.57 -31.87 15.69
CA ILE A 22 0.26 -31.50 17.08
C ILE A 22 1.31 -32.19 17.97
N LEU A 23 2.29 -31.42 18.44
CA LEU A 23 3.17 -31.84 19.56
C LEU A 23 2.50 -31.45 20.88
N ILE A 24 1.89 -32.40 21.56
CA ILE A 24 1.40 -32.23 22.92
C ILE A 24 2.59 -32.49 23.84
N VAL A 25 3.19 -31.45 24.41
CA VAL A 25 4.14 -31.56 25.50
C VAL A 25 3.38 -31.39 26.81
N LEU A 26 3.22 -32.44 27.55
CA LEU A 26 2.68 -32.41 28.91
C LEU A 26 3.71 -31.79 29.84
N GLY A 27 3.48 -30.56 30.24
CA GLY A 27 4.33 -29.81 31.19
C GLY A 27 4.35 -28.34 30.81
N GLY A 28 3.38 -27.54 31.31
CA GLY A 28 3.37 -26.08 31.45
C GLY A 28 3.97 -25.27 30.29
N GLY A 29 3.61 -25.49 29.05
CA GLY A 29 4.18 -24.83 27.90
C GLY A 29 3.16 -24.04 27.11
N LEU A 30 3.52 -22.81 26.79
CA LEU A 30 2.82 -21.84 25.95
C LEU A 30 2.50 -22.44 24.57
N THR A 31 1.22 -22.70 24.29
CA THR A 31 0.80 -23.11 22.96
C THR A 31 0.79 -21.89 22.03
N VAL A 32 1.82 -21.74 21.22
CA VAL A 32 1.85 -20.77 20.12
C VAL A 32 1.01 -21.33 18.96
N TRP A 33 -0.18 -20.79 18.76
CA TRP A 33 -0.96 -21.06 17.57
C TRP A 33 -0.34 -20.32 16.39
N LEU A 34 0.45 -21.03 15.59
CA LEU A 34 0.86 -20.53 14.27
C LEU A 34 -0.33 -20.74 13.31
N SER A 35 -1.22 -19.76 13.23
CA SER A 35 -2.18 -19.70 12.16
C SER A 35 -1.42 -19.40 10.87
N ALA A 36 -1.10 -20.44 10.09
CA ALA A 36 -0.68 -20.27 8.71
C ALA A 36 -1.89 -19.77 7.91
N GLY A 37 -2.15 -18.45 7.97
CA GLY A 37 -3.12 -17.81 7.11
C GLY A 37 -2.69 -18.04 5.66
N SER A 38 -3.60 -18.56 4.83
CA SER A 38 -3.41 -18.67 3.39
C SER A 38 -3.08 -17.30 2.84
N THR A 39 -1.81 -17.07 2.52
CA THR A 39 -1.35 -15.82 1.93
C THR A 39 -1.67 -15.83 0.44
N ASN A 40 -2.93 -15.61 0.09
CA ASN A 40 -3.29 -15.20 -1.27
C ASN A 40 -2.81 -13.77 -1.47
N SER A 41 -1.49 -13.57 -1.53
CA SER A 41 -0.91 -12.30 -1.92
C SER A 41 -0.94 -12.18 -3.43
N HIS A 42 -1.53 -11.14 -3.95
CA HIS A 42 -1.42 -10.76 -5.36
C HIS A 42 -0.55 -9.50 -5.47
N ARG A 43 -0.06 -9.23 -6.67
CA ARG A 43 0.74 -8.03 -6.93
C ARG A 43 -0.14 -6.95 -7.54
N GLY A 44 0.10 -5.71 -7.11
CA GLY A 44 -0.45 -4.53 -7.76
C GLY A 44 0.24 -4.22 -9.08
N PRO A 45 -0.24 -3.21 -9.82
CA PRO A 45 0.30 -2.79 -11.11
C PRO A 45 1.81 -2.52 -11.09
N GLU A 46 2.33 -1.99 -9.99
CA GLU A 46 3.76 -1.70 -9.81
C GLU A 46 4.59 -2.90 -9.35
N GLY A 47 4.00 -4.10 -9.36
CA GLY A 47 4.64 -5.33 -8.95
C GLY A 47 4.79 -5.51 -7.43
N VAL A 48 4.21 -4.62 -6.63
CA VAL A 48 4.23 -4.66 -5.18
C VAL A 48 3.26 -5.72 -4.66
N LEU A 49 3.66 -6.46 -3.63
CA LEU A 49 2.79 -7.43 -2.98
C LEU A 49 1.67 -6.71 -2.21
N ILE A 50 0.43 -7.09 -2.49
CA ILE A 50 -0.74 -6.68 -1.73
C ILE A 50 -1.05 -7.77 -0.72
N PHE A 51 -0.86 -7.48 0.55
CA PHE A 51 -1.12 -8.44 1.63
C PHE A 51 -2.62 -8.53 1.92
N ASN A 52 -3.11 -9.72 2.18
CA ASN A 52 -4.50 -9.93 2.61
C ASN A 52 -4.66 -9.67 4.11
N VAL A 53 -4.53 -8.41 4.49
CA VAL A 53 -4.72 -7.92 5.86
C VAL A 53 -5.74 -6.79 5.86
N PRO A 54 -6.35 -6.44 6.99
CA PRO A 54 -7.31 -5.35 7.05
C PRO A 54 -6.72 -3.99 6.66
N ASP A 55 -7.52 -3.15 6.03
CA ASP A 55 -7.19 -1.75 5.84
C ASP A 55 -7.17 -1.01 7.18
N LEU A 56 -6.33 0.00 7.33
CA LEU A 56 -6.30 0.84 8.54
C LEU A 56 -7.63 1.58 8.72
N ALA A 57 -8.20 2.09 7.64
CA ALA A 57 -9.48 2.77 7.59
C ALA A 57 -10.03 2.80 6.15
N SER A 58 -11.28 3.25 5.97
CA SER A 58 -11.83 3.51 4.62
C SER A 58 -11.03 4.58 3.89
N SER A 59 -10.91 4.45 2.56
CA SER A 59 -10.30 5.47 1.68
C SER A 59 -11.17 6.73 1.51
N SER A 60 -12.45 6.68 1.90
CA SER A 60 -13.35 7.81 1.74
C SER A 60 -12.90 9.04 2.53
N SER A 61 -13.07 10.21 1.92
CA SER A 61 -12.79 11.51 2.50
C SER A 61 -14.02 12.39 2.33
N THR A 62 -14.24 13.31 3.28
CA THR A 62 -15.32 14.30 3.22
C THR A 62 -14.92 15.58 2.49
N LEU A 63 -13.72 15.63 1.93
CA LEU A 63 -13.19 16.85 1.29
C LEU A 63 -13.85 17.19 -0.05
N HIS A 64 -14.42 16.21 -0.72
CA HIS A 64 -15.16 16.38 -1.99
C HIS A 64 -14.42 17.24 -3.05
N GLY A 65 -13.09 17.15 -3.12
CA GLY A 65 -12.26 17.92 -4.05
C GLY A 65 -11.83 19.30 -3.54
N SER A 66 -12.18 19.70 -2.32
CA SER A 66 -11.71 20.96 -1.71
C SER A 66 -10.20 20.96 -1.53
N SER A 67 -9.53 22.10 -1.77
CA SER A 67 -8.09 22.23 -1.55
C SER A 67 -7.72 22.01 -0.08
N VAL A 68 -6.62 21.31 0.16
CA VAL A 68 -6.08 20.98 1.48
C VAL A 68 -4.59 21.29 1.50
N ASP A 69 -4.13 22.09 2.46
CA ASP A 69 -2.72 22.45 2.65
C ASP A 69 -2.03 22.98 1.36
N GLY A 70 -2.79 23.72 0.54
CA GLY A 70 -2.32 24.22 -0.75
C GLY A 70 -2.29 23.15 -1.87
N ILE A 71 -2.69 21.92 -1.58
CA ILE A 71 -2.80 20.84 -2.56
C ILE A 71 -4.21 20.86 -3.15
N THR A 72 -4.29 20.92 -4.48
CA THR A 72 -5.57 20.94 -5.19
C THR A 72 -5.94 19.57 -5.73
N CYS A 73 -7.24 19.30 -5.80
CA CYS A 73 -7.79 18.18 -6.54
C CYS A 73 -7.95 18.58 -8.01
N ARG A 74 -7.51 17.76 -8.96
CA ARG A 74 -7.54 18.07 -10.39
C ARG A 74 -8.19 16.96 -11.18
N THR A 75 -9.00 17.35 -12.17
CA THR A 75 -9.53 16.41 -13.15
C THR A 75 -8.44 15.99 -14.11
N ILE A 76 -8.53 14.78 -14.70
CA ILE A 76 -7.59 14.27 -15.71
C ILE A 76 -7.33 15.31 -16.82
N ALA A 77 -8.35 15.99 -17.31
CA ALA A 77 -8.23 17.00 -18.37
C ALA A 77 -7.41 18.25 -17.96
N LYS A 78 -7.26 18.51 -16.66
CA LYS A 78 -6.51 19.65 -16.10
C LYS A 78 -5.24 19.20 -15.38
N GLU A 79 -4.90 17.93 -15.45
CA GLU A 79 -3.71 17.39 -14.85
C GLU A 79 -2.47 17.86 -15.61
N SER A 80 -1.47 18.31 -14.87
CA SER A 80 -0.16 18.68 -15.39
C SER A 80 0.87 18.09 -14.47
N VAL A 81 1.27 16.84 -14.72
CA VAL A 81 2.27 16.15 -13.92
C VAL A 81 3.65 16.45 -14.47
N LYS A 82 4.41 17.27 -13.75
CA LYS A 82 5.83 17.57 -14.02
C LYS A 82 6.76 16.97 -12.96
N TYR A 83 6.19 16.54 -11.85
CA TYR A 83 6.89 15.88 -10.76
C TYR A 83 6.09 14.65 -10.34
N HIS A 84 6.66 13.46 -10.59
CA HIS A 84 6.04 12.19 -10.26
C HIS A 84 7.05 11.33 -9.53
N VAL A 85 6.73 10.98 -8.27
CA VAL A 85 7.54 10.09 -7.44
C VAL A 85 6.64 9.19 -6.60
N HIS A 86 7.20 8.08 -6.17
CA HIS A 86 6.53 7.10 -5.31
C HIS A 86 7.20 7.02 -3.95
N VAL A 87 6.39 6.84 -2.90
CA VAL A 87 6.83 6.62 -1.53
C VAL A 87 6.08 5.41 -0.99
N HIS A 88 6.77 4.48 -0.36
CA HIS A 88 6.11 3.34 0.27
C HIS A 88 5.89 3.58 1.76
N VAL A 89 4.69 3.29 2.24
CA VAL A 89 4.31 3.37 3.66
C VAL A 89 3.75 2.04 4.13
N ALA A 90 4.42 1.44 5.12
CA ALA A 90 3.92 0.29 5.87
C ALA A 90 3.38 0.76 7.23
N ILE A 91 2.23 0.25 7.66
CA ILE A 91 1.63 0.61 8.95
C ILE A 91 1.42 -0.65 9.79
N TYR A 92 1.83 -0.59 11.04
CA TYR A 92 1.60 -1.63 12.03
C TYR A 92 0.86 -1.07 13.23
N VAL A 93 -0.18 -1.77 13.67
CA VAL A 93 -0.94 -1.44 14.88
C VAL A 93 -0.79 -2.61 15.83
N GLU A 94 -0.20 -2.38 17.00
CA GLU A 94 0.09 -3.43 17.99
C GLU A 94 0.84 -4.64 17.35
N GLY A 95 1.83 -4.33 16.51
CA GLY A 95 2.62 -5.32 15.77
C GLY A 95 1.91 -5.98 14.60
N GLN A 96 0.66 -5.64 14.32
CA GLN A 96 -0.13 -6.23 13.24
C GLN A 96 -0.20 -5.27 12.04
N MET A 97 0.16 -5.77 10.85
CA MET A 97 0.11 -4.98 9.62
C MET A 97 -1.32 -4.51 9.31
N ARG A 98 -1.41 -3.27 8.86
CA ARG A 98 -2.63 -2.65 8.28
C ARG A 98 -2.28 -2.02 6.95
N ARG A 99 -3.16 -2.18 5.95
CA ARG A 99 -2.93 -1.56 4.64
C ARG A 99 -3.37 -0.09 4.64
N LEU A 100 -2.68 0.72 3.83
CA LEU A 100 -3.29 1.90 3.25
C LEU A 100 -4.32 1.43 2.21
N PRO A 101 -5.59 1.87 2.27
CA PRO A 101 -6.58 1.45 1.31
C PRO A 101 -6.31 2.04 -0.08
N ALA A 102 -6.82 1.37 -1.11
CA ALA A 102 -6.84 1.91 -2.46
C ALA A 102 -7.79 3.12 -2.56
N GLY A 103 -7.39 4.14 -3.33
CA GLY A 103 -8.24 5.28 -3.67
C GLY A 103 -8.27 6.40 -2.63
N ILE A 104 -7.26 6.47 -1.73
CA ILE A 104 -7.05 7.69 -0.94
C ILE A 104 -6.72 8.84 -1.91
N GLY A 105 -7.28 10.02 -1.66
CA GLY A 105 -7.04 11.21 -2.48
C GLY A 105 -7.72 11.17 -3.86
N ILE A 106 -8.56 10.18 -4.14
CA ILE A 106 -9.40 10.09 -5.33
C ILE A 106 -10.85 10.34 -4.91
N THR A 107 -11.52 11.30 -5.54
CA THR A 107 -12.92 11.63 -5.18
C THR A 107 -13.89 10.52 -5.54
N GLN A 108 -15.04 10.50 -4.87
CA GLN A 108 -16.11 9.52 -5.11
C GLN A 108 -17.14 10.07 -6.10
N PRO A 109 -17.69 9.24 -6.98
CA PRO A 109 -17.42 7.81 -7.14
C PRO A 109 -16.08 7.54 -7.81
N GLN A 110 -15.35 6.51 -7.33
CA GLN A 110 -14.07 6.11 -7.92
C GLN A 110 -14.30 5.18 -9.11
N LEU A 111 -13.53 5.37 -10.16
CA LEU A 111 -13.48 4.47 -11.31
C LEU A 111 -12.57 3.29 -10.98
N VAL A 112 -13.02 2.06 -11.28
CA VAL A 112 -12.18 0.87 -11.25
C VAL A 112 -11.65 0.62 -12.65
N VAL A 113 -10.34 0.72 -12.82
CA VAL A 113 -9.68 0.52 -14.11
C VAL A 113 -9.04 -0.85 -14.14
N HIS A 114 -9.22 -1.55 -15.27
CA HIS A 114 -8.61 -2.83 -15.57
C HIS A 114 -7.75 -2.67 -16.82
N ASP A 115 -6.45 -2.89 -16.70
CA ASP A 115 -5.53 -2.88 -17.82
C ASP A 115 -4.50 -4.02 -17.72
N SER A 116 -3.48 -4.01 -18.58
CA SER A 116 -2.42 -5.02 -18.59
C SER A 116 -1.54 -5.00 -17.33
N ALA A 117 -1.53 -3.89 -16.58
CA ALA A 117 -0.79 -3.76 -15.33
C ALA A 117 -1.58 -4.30 -14.12
N GLY A 118 -2.92 -4.40 -14.23
CA GLY A 118 -3.77 -4.95 -13.15
C GLY A 118 -5.08 -4.20 -12.96
N VAL A 119 -5.57 -4.24 -11.72
CA VAL A 119 -6.81 -3.58 -11.30
C VAL A 119 -6.46 -2.51 -10.29
N PHE A 120 -6.88 -1.28 -10.56
CA PHE A 120 -6.62 -0.15 -9.69
C PHE A 120 -7.80 0.84 -9.68
N LYS A 121 -7.80 1.75 -8.71
CA LYS A 121 -8.77 2.84 -8.62
C LYS A 121 -8.22 4.09 -9.27
N ASP A 122 -9.06 4.77 -10.02
CA ASP A 122 -8.76 6.01 -10.70
C ASP A 122 -9.96 6.96 -10.69
N VAL A 123 -9.81 8.13 -11.27
CA VAL A 123 -10.78 9.20 -11.32
C VAL A 123 -11.49 9.23 -12.69
N GLY A 124 -12.79 9.48 -12.67
CA GLY A 124 -13.56 9.72 -13.91
C GLY A 124 -13.29 11.12 -14.50
N LEU A 125 -13.80 11.37 -15.72
CA LEU A 125 -13.56 12.63 -16.44
C LEU A 125 -13.99 13.91 -15.69
N TYR A 126 -15.02 13.81 -14.85
CA TYR A 126 -15.58 14.93 -14.10
C TYR A 126 -15.17 14.97 -12.64
N ASP A 127 -14.54 13.91 -12.18
CA ASP A 127 -14.01 13.78 -10.84
C ASP A 127 -12.58 14.28 -10.79
N CYS A 128 -11.99 14.30 -9.60
CA CYS A 128 -10.62 14.74 -9.44
C CYS A 128 -9.81 13.85 -8.51
N LEU A 129 -8.49 13.91 -8.69
CA LEU A 129 -7.51 13.33 -7.77
C LEU A 129 -6.61 14.42 -7.20
N TYR A 130 -6.18 14.21 -5.96
CA TYR A 130 -5.19 15.06 -5.31
C TYR A 130 -3.78 14.65 -5.75
N TRP A 131 -2.84 15.58 -5.65
CA TRP A 131 -1.43 15.31 -5.96
C TRP A 131 -0.81 14.21 -5.10
N LEU A 132 -1.41 13.90 -3.94
CA LEU A 132 -1.04 12.79 -3.08
C LEU A 132 -2.21 11.81 -3.03
N HIS A 133 -2.01 10.60 -3.57
CA HIS A 133 -3.08 9.61 -3.66
C HIS A 133 -2.54 8.17 -3.69
N THR A 134 -3.45 7.19 -3.61
CA THR A 134 -3.15 5.76 -3.77
C THR A 134 -4.08 5.14 -4.79
N HIS A 135 -3.56 4.35 -5.74
CA HIS A 135 -4.39 3.59 -6.68
C HIS A 135 -4.77 2.21 -6.15
N VAL A 136 -3.84 1.53 -5.49
CA VAL A 136 -4.03 0.19 -4.92
C VAL A 136 -3.62 0.14 -3.44
N ALA A 137 -4.01 -0.93 -2.74
CA ALA A 137 -3.73 -1.09 -1.32
C ALA A 137 -2.37 -1.77 -1.07
N ASP A 138 -1.33 -1.30 -1.75
CA ASP A 138 0.03 -1.84 -1.74
C ASP A 138 1.03 -0.98 -0.92
N GLY A 139 0.53 0.09 -0.32
CA GLY A 139 1.34 1.03 0.47
C GLY A 139 2.04 2.10 -0.35
N ILE A 140 1.87 2.14 -1.67
CA ILE A 140 2.47 3.19 -2.50
C ILE A 140 1.61 4.46 -2.46
N ILE A 141 2.23 5.55 -2.06
CA ILE A 141 1.71 6.91 -2.23
C ILE A 141 2.31 7.47 -3.51
N HIS A 142 1.45 7.85 -4.45
CA HIS A 142 1.80 8.63 -5.62
C HIS A 142 1.89 10.10 -5.24
N VAL A 143 2.97 10.75 -5.64
CA VAL A 143 3.15 12.19 -5.53
C VAL A 143 3.22 12.75 -6.94
N GLU A 144 2.12 13.29 -7.44
CA GLU A 144 1.94 13.77 -8.80
C GLU A 144 1.59 15.25 -8.79
N ALA A 145 2.58 16.11 -9.03
CA ALA A 145 2.43 17.54 -8.85
C ALA A 145 2.83 18.33 -10.12
N PRO A 146 2.29 19.55 -10.30
CA PRO A 146 2.61 20.40 -11.44
C PRO A 146 4.03 20.97 -11.42
N ALA A 147 4.71 20.87 -10.27
CA ALA A 147 6.11 21.28 -10.09
C ALA A 147 6.75 20.48 -8.97
N LYS A 148 8.08 20.38 -9.00
CA LYS A 148 8.84 19.78 -7.89
C LYS A 148 8.70 20.64 -6.64
N GLN A 149 8.19 20.03 -5.57
CA GLN A 149 8.05 20.62 -4.24
C GLN A 149 8.11 19.55 -3.17
N SER A 150 8.25 19.97 -1.92
CA SER A 150 8.28 19.06 -0.77
C SER A 150 6.87 18.81 -0.26
N PHE A 151 6.57 17.54 0.02
CA PHE A 151 5.33 17.11 0.66
C PHE A 151 5.64 16.35 1.93
N THR A 152 4.66 16.24 2.82
CA THR A 152 4.77 15.54 4.09
C THR A 152 3.68 14.49 4.25
N LEU A 153 3.97 13.53 5.12
CA LEU A 153 2.99 12.51 5.51
C LEU A 153 1.74 13.13 6.13
N GLY A 154 1.91 14.26 6.85
CA GLY A 154 0.78 15.03 7.41
C GLY A 154 -0.19 15.48 6.34
N GLN A 155 0.28 16.06 5.24
CA GLN A 155 -0.55 16.50 4.12
C GLN A 155 -1.30 15.34 3.46
N PHE A 156 -0.65 14.18 3.32
CA PHE A 156 -1.33 12.98 2.81
C PHE A 156 -2.47 12.53 3.73
N PHE A 157 -2.26 12.53 5.05
CA PHE A 157 -3.31 12.17 6.00
C PHE A 157 -4.44 13.20 6.07
N ASP A 158 -4.15 14.50 5.83
CA ASP A 158 -5.18 15.54 5.74
C ASP A 158 -6.07 15.34 4.50
N ILE A 159 -5.47 14.99 3.36
CA ILE A 159 -6.22 14.60 2.16
C ILE A 159 -7.08 13.35 2.42
N TRP A 160 -6.52 12.37 3.12
CA TRP A 160 -7.29 11.19 3.54
C TRP A 160 -8.39 11.54 4.58
N ASN A 161 -8.31 12.70 5.18
CA ASN A 161 -9.16 13.13 6.28
C ASN A 161 -9.12 12.13 7.46
N LYS A 162 -7.91 11.72 7.82
CA LYS A 162 -7.64 10.86 8.97
C LYS A 162 -6.57 11.49 9.86
N PRO A 163 -6.70 11.36 11.19
CA PRO A 163 -5.71 11.92 12.11
C PRO A 163 -4.35 11.22 11.96
N LEU A 164 -3.29 12.02 12.09
CA LEU A 164 -1.91 11.58 12.25
C LEU A 164 -1.25 12.42 13.33
N GLY A 165 -0.68 11.79 14.34
CA GLY A 165 0.01 12.48 15.43
C GLY A 165 0.82 11.54 16.30
N PRO A 166 1.45 12.06 17.38
CA PRO A 166 2.35 11.26 18.22
C PRO A 166 1.69 10.08 18.93
N ASN A 167 0.36 10.08 19.04
CA ASN A 167 -0.40 9.07 19.78
C ASN A 167 -1.58 8.50 18.98
N GLN A 168 -1.65 8.76 17.67
CA GLN A 168 -2.77 8.29 16.85
C GLN A 168 -2.40 8.26 15.37
N VAL A 169 -2.84 7.19 14.67
CA VAL A 169 -2.79 7.06 13.21
C VAL A 169 -4.14 6.53 12.72
N GLY A 170 -4.90 7.34 12.00
CA GLY A 170 -6.28 7.00 11.65
C GLY A 170 -7.11 6.69 12.91
N PRO A 171 -7.83 5.57 12.94
CA PRO A 171 -8.58 5.14 14.13
C PRO A 171 -7.69 4.53 15.22
N ALA A 172 -6.46 4.11 14.90
CA ALA A 172 -5.57 3.44 15.85
C ALA A 172 -4.95 4.43 16.83
N LYS A 173 -5.06 4.13 18.13
CA LYS A 173 -4.51 4.93 19.22
C LYS A 173 -3.34 4.20 19.87
N GLY A 174 -2.31 4.93 20.26
CA GLY A 174 -1.10 4.43 20.89
C GLY A 174 0.09 5.31 20.54
N LYS A 175 1.21 5.15 21.26
CA LYS A 175 2.46 5.83 20.93
C LYS A 175 2.84 5.49 19.47
N VAL A 176 3.14 6.53 18.70
CA VAL A 176 3.54 6.39 17.29
C VAL A 176 5.05 6.47 17.18
N VAL A 177 5.64 5.50 16.48
CA VAL A 177 7.05 5.47 16.10
C VAL A 177 7.13 5.45 14.58
N VAL A 178 7.96 6.30 14.00
CA VAL A 178 8.14 6.37 12.55
C VAL A 178 9.59 6.07 12.20
N PHE A 179 9.78 5.24 11.18
CA PHE A 179 11.07 5.01 10.56
C PHE A 179 11.02 5.49 9.11
N GLU A 180 12.08 6.14 8.66
CA GLU A 180 12.32 6.46 7.26
C GLU A 180 13.65 5.86 6.82
N ASN A 181 13.61 5.00 5.83
CA ASN A 181 14.80 4.31 5.30
C ASN A 181 15.66 3.59 6.35
N GLY A 182 15.03 3.15 7.46
CA GLY A 182 15.66 2.43 8.57
C GLY A 182 16.12 3.32 9.72
N LYS A 183 16.03 4.64 9.59
CA LYS A 183 16.30 5.57 10.67
C LYS A 183 14.99 5.93 11.38
N GLN A 184 14.93 5.72 12.69
CA GLN A 184 13.83 6.23 13.50
C GLN A 184 13.85 7.77 13.49
N LEU A 185 12.70 8.36 13.25
CA LEU A 185 12.52 9.79 13.26
C LEU A 185 12.03 10.25 14.64
N ASP A 186 12.58 11.39 15.07
CA ASP A 186 12.08 12.09 16.26
C ASP A 186 11.06 13.17 15.86
N GLY A 187 10.17 13.51 16.79
CA GLY A 187 9.24 14.62 16.63
C GLY A 187 7.85 14.22 16.14
N ASN A 188 7.20 15.13 15.42
CA ASN A 188 5.82 14.92 14.98
C ASN A 188 5.77 14.06 13.70
N PRO A 189 5.08 12.92 13.72
CA PRO A 189 4.89 12.06 12.54
C PRO A 189 4.40 12.81 11.29
N ARG A 190 3.62 13.88 11.47
CA ARG A 190 3.12 14.71 10.38
C ARG A 190 4.23 15.38 9.55
N SER A 191 5.39 15.65 10.18
CA SER A 191 6.52 16.31 9.53
C SER A 191 7.39 15.35 8.70
N THR A 192 7.09 14.06 8.68
CA THR A 192 7.83 13.07 7.87
C THR A 192 7.77 13.44 6.39
N PRO A 193 8.90 13.68 5.71
CA PRO A 193 8.91 14.10 4.31
C PRO A 193 8.58 12.93 3.38
N LEU A 194 7.84 13.20 2.30
CA LEU A 194 7.61 12.26 1.22
C LEU A 194 8.69 12.41 0.16
N ILE A 195 9.90 11.90 0.45
CA ILE A 195 11.02 11.96 -0.49
C ILE A 195 10.97 10.80 -1.49
N PRO A 196 11.50 10.99 -2.71
CA PRO A 196 11.48 9.97 -3.76
C PRO A 196 12.00 8.63 -3.28
N HIS A 197 11.21 7.56 -3.47
CA HIS A 197 11.53 6.19 -3.12
C HIS A 197 11.83 5.95 -1.63
N ALA A 198 11.31 6.80 -0.73
CA ALA A 198 11.38 6.54 0.70
C ALA A 198 10.60 5.27 1.06
N SER A 199 11.17 4.51 1.97
CA SER A 199 10.49 3.42 2.69
C SER A 199 10.17 3.94 4.10
N ILE A 200 8.91 4.23 4.35
CA ILE A 200 8.41 4.72 5.63
C ILE A 200 7.70 3.56 6.35
N GLN A 201 7.99 3.38 7.63
CA GLN A 201 7.26 2.47 8.49
C GLN A 201 6.69 3.23 9.67
N ILE A 202 5.43 3.00 9.98
CA ILE A 202 4.70 3.62 11.09
C ILE A 202 4.22 2.51 12.02
N ASP A 203 4.66 2.54 13.26
CA ASP A 203 4.20 1.63 14.31
C ASP A 203 3.34 2.40 15.31
N VAL A 204 2.19 1.83 15.67
CA VAL A 204 1.24 2.37 16.65
C VAL A 204 1.08 1.37 17.79
N GLY A 205 1.43 1.77 19.02
CA GLY A 205 1.39 0.90 20.19
C GLY A 205 2.59 -0.05 20.25
N ASN A 206 2.43 -1.19 20.89
CA ASN A 206 3.48 -2.19 21.10
C ASN A 206 3.02 -3.58 20.61
N PRO A 207 3.96 -4.44 20.16
CA PRO A 207 5.38 -4.15 19.98
C PRO A 207 5.65 -3.29 18.75
N VAL A 208 6.76 -2.53 18.77
CA VAL A 208 7.32 -1.90 17.56
C VAL A 208 7.95 -3.01 16.72
N VAL A 209 7.57 -3.07 15.45
CA VAL A 209 8.08 -4.09 14.53
C VAL A 209 9.48 -3.70 14.04
N PRO A 210 10.43 -4.62 13.91
CA PRO A 210 11.71 -4.33 13.28
C PRO A 210 11.49 -3.73 11.88
N PHE A 211 12.25 -2.67 11.56
CA PHE A 211 12.10 -1.99 10.27
C PHE A 211 12.32 -2.95 9.09
N LEU A 212 11.33 -3.00 8.20
CA LEU A 212 11.36 -3.77 6.96
C LEU A 212 11.51 -2.82 5.77
N ARG A 213 12.71 -2.80 5.17
CA ARG A 213 12.98 -1.95 4.01
C ARG A 213 12.15 -2.40 2.81
N PHE A 214 11.36 -1.50 2.27
CA PHE A 214 10.76 -1.68 0.94
C PHE A 214 11.78 -1.33 -0.14
N ILE A 215 11.90 -2.18 -1.16
CA ILE A 215 12.79 -1.96 -2.29
C ILE A 215 11.94 -1.75 -3.53
N PHE A 216 11.97 -0.53 -4.05
CA PHE A 216 11.36 -0.23 -5.34
C PHE A 216 12.10 -1.01 -6.42
N LYS A 217 11.41 -1.97 -7.05
CA LYS A 217 11.96 -2.62 -8.24
C LYS A 217 11.80 -1.64 -9.39
N VAL A 218 12.92 -1.27 -10.03
CA VAL A 218 12.88 -0.57 -11.30
C VAL A 218 12.45 -1.58 -12.38
N THR A 219 11.15 -1.80 -12.49
CA THR A 219 10.60 -2.44 -13.68
C THR A 219 10.58 -1.37 -14.75
N GLY A 220 11.37 -1.54 -15.80
CA GLY A 220 11.50 -0.56 -16.90
C GLY A 220 10.15 -0.23 -17.50
N GLY A 221 9.72 0.99 -17.27
CA GLY A 221 8.45 1.53 -17.74
C GLY A 221 8.19 2.86 -17.07
N CYS A 222 9.03 3.86 -17.33
CA CYS A 222 8.59 5.24 -17.17
C CYS A 222 7.51 5.43 -18.24
N GLY A 223 6.25 5.67 -17.81
CA GLY A 223 5.16 5.98 -18.72
C GLY A 223 5.55 7.13 -19.64
N GLN A 224 5.03 7.16 -20.86
CA GLN A 224 5.32 8.20 -21.84
C GLN A 224 5.02 9.58 -21.23
N GLY A 225 6.07 10.38 -21.03
CA GLY A 225 6.00 11.75 -20.54
C GLY A 225 6.87 12.10 -19.35
N THR A 226 7.51 11.15 -18.69
CA THR A 226 8.39 11.45 -17.54
C THR A 226 9.83 11.69 -17.99
N THR A 227 10.20 12.96 -18.20
CA THR A 227 11.61 13.38 -18.25
C THR A 227 12.18 13.33 -16.84
N GLY A 228 13.03 12.34 -16.55
CA GLY A 228 13.75 12.31 -15.27
C GLY A 228 14.11 10.96 -14.70
N CYS A 229 13.72 9.84 -15.32
CA CYS A 229 14.17 8.52 -14.89
C CYS A 229 15.57 8.22 -15.44
N THR A 230 16.61 8.64 -14.75
CA THR A 230 17.98 8.16 -15.03
C THR A 230 18.25 6.92 -14.18
N VAL A 231 18.28 5.77 -14.84
CA VAL A 231 18.77 4.51 -14.26
C VAL A 231 20.29 4.60 -14.16
N LYS A 232 20.82 4.78 -12.94
CA LYS A 232 22.26 4.48 -12.71
C LYS A 232 22.39 2.96 -12.61
N LYS A 233 22.98 2.34 -13.62
CA LYS A 233 23.52 0.99 -13.48
C LYS A 233 24.64 1.02 -12.45
N SER A 234 24.51 0.26 -11.38
CA SER A 234 25.60 -0.16 -10.52
C SER A 234 26.27 -1.39 -11.08
#